data_30dfe13c8559c3d3419a45cd005ca1e2
#
_entry.id   30dfe13c8559c3d3419a45cd005ca1e2
#
_cell.length_a   1.000
_cell.length_b   1.000
_cell.length_c   1.000
_cell.angle_alpha   90.00
_cell.angle_beta   90.00
_cell.angle_gamma   90.00
#
_symmetry.space_group_name_H-M   'P 1'
#
loop_
_entity.id
_entity.type
_entity.pdbx_description
1 polymer ?
#
loop_
_entity_poly.entity_id
_entity_poly.type
_entity_poly.pdbx_seq_one_letter_code
_entity_poly.pdbx_strand_id
1 'polypeptide(L)'
;MPEVAFETVDYAVENPFEIREENFPNEITFYGPGLKPHFTSEFSGSLKEFISISVTGNNCALNCEHCNTKMLDSMLDLPSFDGSLFDMAKNLHEKGAKGILVSGGSNIRNQVPLLPHMDDMKRIRKELEMVIRVHPGLPDEETCAALADVDVDGVMLDIIGDQETISDVYHLDATPVDYEAVLERLDRHGIPAIPHIVLGHHFGKMNGEWTALDMIKKYPPKTLVLVILLPLTGTGMQGVVLPSVDEIGDFFETARLALPTTPILLGCAR
;
A
#
# COMPACT_ATOMS: atom_id res chain seq x y z
N MET A 1 38.30 8.29 11.28
CA MET A 1 37.19 7.62 10.62
C MET A 1 37.29 7.97 9.16
N PRO A 2 37.33 7.03 8.21
CA PRO A 2 37.41 7.40 6.79
C PRO A 2 36.07 7.97 6.36
N GLU A 3 36.11 9.16 5.73
CA GLU A 3 35.00 9.73 4.98
C GLU A 3 34.61 8.75 3.86
N VAL A 4 33.36 8.28 3.91
CA VAL A 4 32.77 7.56 2.78
C VAL A 4 32.43 8.62 1.75
N ALA A 5 33.26 8.74 0.71
CA ALA A 5 32.94 9.53 -0.46
C ALA A 5 31.75 8.85 -1.16
N PHE A 6 30.60 9.52 -1.16
CA PHE A 6 29.51 9.16 -2.06
C PHE A 6 30.01 9.43 -3.49
N GLU A 7 30.21 8.39 -4.27
CA GLU A 7 30.33 8.53 -5.72
C GLU A 7 29.00 9.11 -6.22
N THR A 8 29.04 10.36 -6.63
CA THR A 8 27.98 10.94 -7.46
C THR A 8 28.02 10.18 -8.78
N VAL A 9 27.11 9.23 -8.97
CA VAL A 9 26.87 8.62 -10.27
C VAL A 9 26.33 9.75 -11.15
N ASP A 10 27.15 10.18 -12.11
CA ASP A 10 26.78 11.13 -13.15
C ASP A 10 25.76 10.41 -14.05
N TYR A 11 24.49 10.48 -13.70
CA TYR A 11 23.42 10.06 -14.58
C TYR A 11 23.45 11.07 -15.74
N ALA A 12 23.86 10.61 -16.92
CA ALA A 12 23.52 11.29 -18.15
C ALA A 12 22.03 11.67 -18.01
N VAL A 13 21.72 12.96 -18.12
CA VAL A 13 20.41 13.52 -17.72
C VAL A 13 19.33 12.85 -18.57
N GLU A 14 18.89 11.67 -18.17
CA GLU A 14 17.71 11.02 -18.75
C GLU A 14 16.52 11.84 -18.28
N ASN A 15 15.79 12.37 -19.23
CA ASN A 15 14.58 13.14 -18.96
C ASN A 15 13.47 12.17 -18.52
N PRO A 16 12.91 12.29 -17.30
CA PRO A 16 11.88 11.38 -16.82
C PRO A 16 10.62 11.37 -17.72
N PHE A 17 10.33 12.48 -18.42
CA PHE A 17 9.26 12.54 -19.40
C PHE A 17 9.57 11.71 -20.66
N GLU A 18 10.80 11.71 -21.16
CA GLU A 18 11.20 10.87 -22.29
C GLU A 18 11.05 9.39 -21.94
N ILE A 19 11.55 8.98 -20.77
CA ILE A 19 11.37 7.61 -20.26
C ILE A 19 9.88 7.25 -20.15
N ARG A 20 9.05 8.17 -19.68
CA ARG A 20 7.60 7.95 -19.59
C ARG A 20 6.98 7.78 -20.98
N GLU A 21 7.34 8.60 -21.95
CA GLU A 21 6.81 8.54 -23.32
C GLU A 21 7.25 7.28 -24.07
N GLU A 22 8.48 6.80 -23.82
CA GLU A 22 8.99 5.57 -24.41
C GLU A 22 8.31 4.30 -23.89
N ASN A 23 7.89 4.30 -22.61
CA ASN A 23 7.42 3.09 -21.93
C ASN A 23 5.89 3.05 -21.70
N PHE A 24 5.19 4.17 -21.86
CA PHE A 24 3.76 4.25 -21.57
C PHE A 24 2.99 5.03 -22.66
N PRO A 25 1.72 4.69 -22.91
CA PRO A 25 0.88 5.46 -23.83
C PRO A 25 0.69 6.89 -23.32
N ASN A 26 0.44 7.83 -24.24
CA ASN A 26 0.17 9.23 -23.89
C ASN A 26 -1.24 9.42 -23.33
N GLU A 27 -1.51 8.72 -22.23
CA GLU A 27 -2.80 8.67 -21.55
C GLU A 27 -2.61 8.84 -20.04
N ILE A 28 -3.60 9.40 -19.37
CA ILE A 28 -3.70 9.44 -17.91
C ILE A 28 -4.95 8.68 -17.51
N THR A 29 -4.79 7.66 -16.67
CA THR A 29 -5.91 6.92 -16.12
C THR A 29 -6.25 7.47 -14.73
N PHE A 30 -7.49 7.91 -14.56
CA PHE A 30 -8.01 8.34 -13.25
C PHE A 30 -8.76 7.19 -12.59
N TYR A 31 -8.46 6.96 -11.31
CA TYR A 31 -9.12 5.95 -10.50
C TYR A 31 -10.00 6.62 -9.44
N GLY A 32 -11.26 6.20 -9.32
CA GLY A 32 -12.12 6.58 -8.20
C GLY A 32 -11.78 5.71 -6.98
N PRO A 33 -11.29 6.31 -5.87
CA PRO A 33 -11.03 5.52 -4.65
C PRO A 33 -12.31 4.87 -4.12
N GLY A 34 -12.23 3.58 -3.75
CA GLY A 34 -13.38 2.81 -3.26
C GLY A 34 -13.85 3.15 -1.84
N LEU A 35 -13.24 4.14 -1.17
CA LEU A 35 -13.54 4.51 0.22
C LEU A 35 -14.66 5.54 0.33
N LYS A 36 -14.93 6.30 -0.73
CA LYS A 36 -15.99 7.32 -0.79
C LYS A 36 -16.60 7.37 -2.20
N PRO A 37 -17.92 7.65 -2.32
CA PRO A 37 -18.51 7.90 -3.64
C PRO A 37 -17.91 9.18 -4.23
N HIS A 38 -17.46 9.10 -5.47
CA HIS A 38 -16.97 10.23 -6.25
C HIS A 38 -17.92 10.50 -7.41
N PHE A 39 -18.39 11.73 -7.49
CA PHE A 39 -19.27 12.18 -8.56
C PHE A 39 -18.65 13.40 -9.22
N THR A 40 -18.35 13.28 -10.50
CA THR A 40 -17.99 14.39 -11.38
C THR A 40 -18.95 14.43 -12.55
N SER A 41 -18.83 15.43 -13.42
CA SER A 41 -19.58 15.48 -14.67
C SER A 41 -19.28 14.29 -15.59
N GLU A 42 -18.07 13.74 -15.50
CA GLU A 42 -17.52 12.70 -16.38
C GLU A 42 -17.53 11.31 -15.72
N PHE A 43 -17.58 11.24 -14.38
CA PHE A 43 -17.42 10.00 -13.64
C PHE A 43 -18.41 9.88 -12.48
N SER A 44 -19.07 8.73 -12.42
CA SER A 44 -19.90 8.32 -11.29
C SER A 44 -19.37 7.01 -10.73
N GLY A 45 -18.49 7.09 -9.73
CA GLY A 45 -17.94 5.92 -9.05
C GLY A 45 -18.95 5.32 -8.09
N SER A 46 -19.35 4.07 -8.32
CA SER A 46 -20.08 3.32 -7.31
C SER A 46 -19.09 2.65 -6.36
N LEU A 47 -19.31 2.78 -5.04
CA LEU A 47 -18.57 2.06 -3.99
C LEU A 47 -18.71 0.52 -4.09
N LYS A 48 -19.33 0.01 -5.15
CA LYS A 48 -19.80 -1.38 -5.21
C LYS A 48 -18.84 -2.32 -5.93
N GLU A 49 -17.88 -1.81 -6.70
CA GLU A 49 -17.07 -2.69 -7.55
C GLU A 49 -15.85 -3.28 -6.83
N PHE A 50 -15.20 -2.51 -5.93
CA PHE A 50 -14.05 -2.97 -5.17
C PHE A 50 -14.16 -2.50 -3.72
N ILE A 51 -14.26 -3.44 -2.79
CA ILE A 51 -14.70 -3.16 -1.42
C ILE A 51 -13.63 -3.61 -0.42
N SER A 52 -13.35 -2.73 0.56
CA SER A 52 -12.40 -3.02 1.62
C SER A 52 -13.10 -3.68 2.81
N ILE A 53 -12.54 -4.79 3.30
CA ILE A 53 -13.03 -5.57 4.42
C ILE A 53 -11.97 -5.61 5.52
N SER A 54 -12.34 -5.23 6.74
CA SER A 54 -11.51 -5.39 7.92
C SER A 54 -11.83 -6.70 8.64
N VAL A 55 -10.84 -7.59 8.72
CA VAL A 55 -10.97 -8.87 9.45
C VAL A 55 -10.94 -8.68 10.97
N THR A 56 -10.59 -7.50 11.44
CA THR A 56 -10.50 -7.16 12.89
C THR A 56 -11.53 -6.12 13.33
N GLY A 57 -12.41 -5.69 12.42
CA GLY A 57 -13.24 -4.49 12.65
C GLY A 57 -12.37 -3.28 12.91
N ASN A 58 -12.64 -2.52 13.96
CA ASN A 58 -11.86 -1.34 14.34
C ASN A 58 -10.72 -1.63 15.34
N ASN A 59 -10.41 -2.91 15.61
CA ASN A 59 -9.34 -3.26 16.54
C ASN A 59 -7.98 -3.22 15.84
N CYS A 60 -7.07 -2.39 16.34
CA CYS A 60 -5.66 -2.31 15.93
C CYS A 60 -4.79 -2.08 17.16
N ALA A 61 -3.66 -2.79 17.26
CA ALA A 61 -2.75 -2.65 18.39
C ALA A 61 -1.74 -1.51 18.22
N LEU A 62 -1.53 -1.01 16.98
CA LEU A 62 -0.43 -0.06 16.72
C LEU A 62 -0.77 1.38 17.05
N ASN A 63 -1.98 1.82 16.80
CA ASN A 63 -2.39 3.20 17.08
C ASN A 63 -1.46 4.27 16.45
N CYS A 64 -1.08 4.08 15.18
CA CYS A 64 -0.12 4.91 14.47
C CYS A 64 -0.54 6.39 14.38
N GLU A 65 0.42 7.32 14.44
CA GLU A 65 0.21 8.77 14.47
C GLU A 65 -0.55 9.30 13.24
N HIS A 66 -0.36 8.70 12.06
CA HIS A 66 -1.01 9.14 10.83
C HIS A 66 -2.48 8.71 10.73
N CYS A 67 -2.90 7.60 11.36
CA CYS A 67 -4.24 7.07 11.16
C CYS A 67 -5.07 6.91 12.43
N ASN A 68 -4.47 6.57 13.57
CA ASN A 68 -5.15 6.33 14.84
C ASN A 68 -6.42 5.47 14.67
N THR A 69 -6.29 4.34 13.98
CA THR A 69 -7.35 3.37 13.61
C THR A 69 -8.45 3.89 12.66
N LYS A 70 -8.54 5.20 12.38
CA LYS A 70 -9.61 5.83 11.58
C LYS A 70 -9.76 5.27 10.17
N MET A 71 -8.69 4.70 9.61
CA MET A 71 -8.79 4.07 8.29
C MET A 71 -9.71 2.86 8.31
N LEU A 72 -9.84 2.17 9.45
CA LEU A 72 -10.71 1.01 9.60
C LEU A 72 -12.20 1.38 9.60
N ASP A 73 -12.57 2.61 10.01
CA ASP A 73 -13.96 3.09 10.02
C ASP A 73 -14.63 3.06 8.64
N SER A 74 -13.82 3.11 7.57
CA SER A 74 -14.32 3.08 6.18
C SER A 74 -14.42 1.68 5.60
N MET A 75 -13.94 0.65 6.30
CA MET A 75 -13.94 -0.74 5.87
C MET A 75 -15.18 -1.48 6.39
N LEU A 76 -15.62 -2.51 5.68
CA LEU A 76 -16.66 -3.39 6.18
C LEU A 76 -16.10 -4.22 7.35
N ASP A 77 -16.85 -4.22 8.44
CA ASP A 77 -16.50 -4.92 9.69
C ASP A 77 -16.90 -6.38 9.61
N LEU A 78 -15.94 -7.29 9.33
CA LEU A 78 -16.19 -8.72 9.27
C LEU A 78 -16.62 -9.31 10.63
N PRO A 79 -16.01 -8.99 11.78
CA PRO A 79 -16.46 -9.45 13.09
C PRO A 79 -17.92 -9.14 13.44
N SER A 80 -18.47 -8.06 12.90
CA SER A 80 -19.89 -7.69 13.10
C SER A 80 -20.85 -8.33 12.09
N PHE A 81 -20.32 -9.05 11.11
CA PHE A 81 -21.12 -9.75 10.11
C PHE A 81 -21.49 -11.16 10.57
N ASP A 82 -22.74 -11.58 10.35
CA ASP A 82 -23.19 -12.95 10.65
C ASP A 82 -22.84 -13.88 9.49
N GLY A 83 -21.61 -14.41 9.50
CA GLY A 83 -21.07 -15.30 8.48
C GLY A 83 -19.56 -15.19 8.34
N SER A 84 -19.01 -15.95 7.41
CA SER A 84 -17.59 -15.98 7.12
C SER A 84 -17.18 -14.87 6.13
N LEU A 85 -15.88 -14.72 5.88
CA LEU A 85 -15.36 -13.84 4.83
C LEU A 85 -15.91 -14.23 3.45
N PHE A 86 -16.06 -15.54 3.19
CA PHE A 86 -16.67 -16.02 1.95
C PHE A 86 -18.14 -15.60 1.83
N ASP A 87 -18.92 -15.72 2.90
CA ASP A 87 -20.35 -15.33 2.88
C ASP A 87 -20.51 -13.82 2.65
N MET A 88 -19.66 -13.01 3.27
CA MET A 88 -19.62 -11.56 3.03
C MET A 88 -19.26 -11.27 1.58
N ALA A 89 -18.19 -11.85 1.04
CA ALA A 89 -17.75 -11.66 -0.33
C ALA A 89 -18.83 -12.10 -1.35
N LYS A 90 -19.52 -13.21 -1.10
CA LYS A 90 -20.61 -13.69 -1.94
C LYS A 90 -21.77 -12.69 -1.96
N ASN A 91 -22.16 -12.15 -0.82
CA ASN A 91 -23.19 -11.11 -0.73
C ASN A 91 -22.80 -9.84 -1.50
N LEU A 92 -21.50 -9.46 -1.47
CA LEU A 92 -20.99 -8.33 -2.22
C LEU A 92 -20.94 -8.62 -3.73
N HIS A 93 -20.53 -9.82 -4.12
CA HIS A 93 -20.49 -10.26 -5.50
C HIS A 93 -21.89 -10.24 -6.15
N GLU A 94 -22.92 -10.76 -5.43
CA GLU A 94 -24.32 -10.70 -5.87
C GLU A 94 -24.83 -9.26 -6.05
N LYS A 95 -24.23 -8.29 -5.37
CA LYS A 95 -24.50 -6.84 -5.52
C LYS A 95 -23.63 -6.15 -6.57
N GLY A 96 -22.77 -6.90 -7.29
CA GLY A 96 -21.96 -6.41 -8.39
C GLY A 96 -20.50 -6.11 -8.04
N ALA A 97 -20.01 -6.51 -6.86
CA ALA A 97 -18.59 -6.38 -6.55
C ALA A 97 -17.75 -7.32 -7.43
N LYS A 98 -16.65 -6.79 -7.95
CA LYS A 98 -15.67 -7.50 -8.80
C LYS A 98 -14.41 -7.88 -8.04
N GLY A 99 -14.17 -7.24 -6.89
CA GLY A 99 -13.00 -7.50 -6.08
C GLY A 99 -13.14 -7.00 -4.67
N ILE A 100 -12.22 -7.45 -3.84
CA ILE A 100 -12.12 -7.07 -2.42
C ILE A 100 -10.67 -6.76 -2.05
N LEU A 101 -10.52 -5.83 -1.11
CA LEU A 101 -9.31 -5.64 -0.33
C LEU A 101 -9.54 -6.25 1.05
N VAL A 102 -8.79 -7.28 1.40
CA VAL A 102 -8.83 -7.88 2.73
C VAL A 102 -7.69 -7.32 3.58
N SER A 103 -8.02 -6.66 4.66
CA SER A 103 -7.07 -6.06 5.59
C SER A 103 -7.67 -6.01 6.99
N GLY A 104 -7.15 -5.17 7.84
CA GLY A 104 -7.63 -4.96 9.21
C GLY A 104 -6.61 -4.21 10.06
N GLY A 105 -6.86 -4.13 11.34
CA GLY A 105 -5.87 -3.66 12.29
C GLY A 105 -4.79 -4.69 12.54
N SER A 106 -3.60 -4.20 12.81
CA SER A 106 -2.40 -5.00 13.03
C SER A 106 -2.19 -5.35 14.50
N ASN A 107 -1.47 -6.44 14.74
CA ASN A 107 -0.87 -6.73 16.03
C ASN A 107 0.38 -5.84 16.27
N ILE A 108 1.06 -6.01 17.41
CA ILE A 108 2.26 -5.24 17.79
C ILE A 108 3.48 -5.48 16.87
N ARG A 109 3.42 -6.46 15.96
CA ARG A 109 4.44 -6.72 14.94
C ARG A 109 4.05 -6.21 13.56
N ASN A 110 3.04 -5.37 13.48
CA ASN A 110 2.46 -4.91 12.22
C ASN A 110 1.98 -6.05 11.30
N GLN A 111 1.30 -7.03 11.86
CA GLN A 111 0.72 -8.15 11.11
C GLN A 111 -0.79 -8.15 11.26
N VAL A 112 -1.51 -8.12 10.15
CA VAL A 112 -2.96 -8.34 10.11
C VAL A 112 -3.22 -9.85 10.17
N PRO A 113 -4.13 -10.35 11.00
CA PRO A 113 -4.38 -11.77 11.20
C PRO A 113 -5.17 -12.38 10.03
N LEU A 114 -4.53 -12.57 8.87
CA LEU A 114 -5.16 -13.11 7.65
C LEU A 114 -5.24 -14.64 7.61
N LEU A 115 -4.35 -15.36 8.31
CA LEU A 115 -4.27 -16.83 8.24
C LEU A 115 -5.60 -17.56 8.46
N PRO A 116 -6.48 -17.14 9.42
CA PRO A 116 -7.77 -17.80 9.61
C PRO A 116 -8.73 -17.69 8.42
N HIS A 117 -8.46 -16.78 7.47
CA HIS A 117 -9.32 -16.46 6.34
C HIS A 117 -8.81 -17.02 5.00
N MET A 118 -7.70 -17.75 4.99
CA MET A 118 -7.09 -18.24 3.75
C MET A 118 -8.00 -19.20 2.98
N ASP A 119 -8.69 -20.10 3.66
CA ASP A 119 -9.62 -21.03 3.01
C ASP A 119 -10.81 -20.31 2.38
N ASP A 120 -11.33 -19.28 3.04
CA ASP A 120 -12.37 -18.42 2.49
C ASP A 120 -11.87 -17.65 1.27
N MET A 121 -10.64 -17.10 1.31
CA MET A 121 -10.05 -16.43 0.15
C MET A 121 -9.83 -17.37 -1.03
N LYS A 122 -9.41 -18.62 -0.82
CA LYS A 122 -9.32 -19.65 -1.87
C LYS A 122 -10.69 -19.91 -2.49
N ARG A 123 -11.72 -20.02 -1.68
CA ARG A 123 -13.10 -20.19 -2.17
C ARG A 123 -13.59 -18.99 -2.96
N ILE A 124 -13.33 -17.78 -2.50
CA ILE A 124 -13.67 -16.53 -3.20
C ILE A 124 -13.00 -16.52 -4.58
N ARG A 125 -11.71 -16.85 -4.64
CA ARG A 125 -10.97 -16.92 -5.90
C ARG A 125 -11.57 -17.94 -6.87
N LYS A 126 -11.87 -19.14 -6.36
CA LYS A 126 -12.33 -20.27 -7.17
C LYS A 126 -13.82 -20.21 -7.55
N GLU A 127 -14.68 -19.79 -6.61
CA GLU A 127 -16.14 -19.90 -6.77
C GLU A 127 -16.76 -18.58 -7.26
N LEU A 128 -16.15 -17.43 -6.94
CA LEU A 128 -16.69 -16.10 -7.29
C LEU A 128 -15.84 -15.37 -8.34
N GLU A 129 -14.65 -15.88 -8.64
CA GLU A 129 -13.68 -15.27 -9.60
C GLU A 129 -13.40 -13.78 -9.31
N MET A 130 -13.49 -13.38 -8.05
CA MET A 130 -13.23 -12.00 -7.63
C MET A 130 -11.74 -11.71 -7.57
N VAL A 131 -11.37 -10.46 -7.86
CA VAL A 131 -10.02 -9.93 -7.60
C VAL A 131 -9.82 -9.83 -6.09
N ILE A 132 -8.72 -10.41 -5.60
CA ILE A 132 -8.35 -10.38 -4.17
C ILE A 132 -7.04 -9.62 -4.00
N ARG A 133 -7.09 -8.48 -3.35
CA ARG A 133 -5.90 -7.79 -2.86
C ARG A 133 -5.88 -7.85 -1.35
N VAL A 134 -4.70 -7.86 -0.77
CA VAL A 134 -4.53 -7.88 0.68
C VAL A 134 -3.59 -6.76 1.13
N HIS A 135 -3.80 -6.25 2.34
CA HIS A 135 -2.87 -5.34 3.01
C HIS A 135 -2.52 -5.94 4.37
N PRO A 136 -1.48 -6.80 4.44
CA PRO A 136 -1.18 -7.64 5.60
C PRO A 136 -0.27 -6.97 6.64
N GLY A 137 0.23 -5.75 6.39
CA GLY A 137 1.33 -5.16 7.14
C GLY A 137 2.66 -5.83 6.80
N LEU A 138 3.37 -6.36 7.80
CA LEU A 138 4.64 -7.09 7.64
C LEU A 138 4.41 -8.61 7.75
N PRO A 139 3.93 -9.28 6.69
CA PRO A 139 3.61 -10.71 6.73
C PRO A 139 4.88 -11.55 6.93
N ASP A 140 4.77 -12.57 7.76
CA ASP A 140 5.81 -13.58 7.95
C ASP A 140 5.83 -14.63 6.82
N GLU A 141 6.72 -15.59 6.92
CA GLU A 141 6.91 -16.66 5.94
C GLU A 141 5.64 -17.51 5.75
N GLU A 142 4.98 -17.86 6.87
CA GLU A 142 3.78 -18.67 6.85
C GLU A 142 2.63 -17.93 6.14
N THR A 143 2.46 -16.66 6.45
CA THR A 143 1.44 -15.81 5.80
C THR A 143 1.73 -15.65 4.31
N CYS A 144 2.99 -15.42 3.92
CA CYS A 144 3.35 -15.31 2.50
C CYS A 144 3.10 -16.63 1.74
N ALA A 145 3.50 -17.76 2.31
CA ALA A 145 3.23 -19.07 1.71
C ALA A 145 1.73 -19.31 1.51
N ALA A 146 0.92 -18.97 2.52
CA ALA A 146 -0.55 -19.11 2.45
C ALA A 146 -1.16 -18.15 1.41
N LEU A 147 -0.68 -16.90 1.30
CA LEU A 147 -1.14 -15.95 0.28
C LEU A 147 -0.78 -16.40 -1.15
N ALA A 148 0.39 -17.02 -1.34
CA ALA A 148 0.77 -17.62 -2.62
C ALA A 148 -0.17 -18.77 -3.02
N ASP A 149 -0.55 -19.61 -2.05
CA ASP A 149 -1.48 -20.73 -2.27
C ASP A 149 -2.94 -20.28 -2.54
N VAL A 150 -3.31 -19.09 -2.08
CA VAL A 150 -4.57 -18.42 -2.46
C VAL A 150 -4.52 -17.87 -3.89
N ASP A 151 -3.34 -17.59 -4.44
CA ASP A 151 -3.13 -16.88 -5.71
C ASP A 151 -3.75 -15.46 -5.67
N VAL A 152 -3.36 -14.66 -4.66
CA VAL A 152 -3.86 -13.29 -4.53
C VAL A 152 -3.35 -12.40 -5.67
N ASP A 153 -4.18 -11.45 -6.13
CA ASP A 153 -3.84 -10.54 -7.23
C ASP A 153 -2.84 -9.45 -6.86
N GLY A 154 -2.54 -9.31 -5.57
CA GLY A 154 -1.48 -8.43 -5.09
C GLY A 154 -1.51 -8.19 -3.59
N VAL A 155 -0.31 -7.98 -3.06
CA VAL A 155 -0.06 -7.57 -1.69
C VAL A 155 0.30 -6.10 -1.67
N MET A 156 -0.58 -5.29 -1.09
CA MET A 156 -0.37 -3.86 -0.84
C MET A 156 0.35 -3.70 0.49
N LEU A 157 1.40 -2.89 0.53
CA LEU A 157 2.16 -2.65 1.76
C LEU A 157 2.89 -1.31 1.71
N ASP A 158 2.93 -0.61 2.84
CA ASP A 158 3.76 0.57 2.99
C ASP A 158 5.23 0.14 3.16
N ILE A 159 6.15 0.78 2.47
CA ILE A 159 7.59 0.57 2.62
C ILE A 159 8.20 1.79 3.31
N ILE A 160 8.79 1.55 4.48
CA ILE A 160 9.37 2.60 5.32
C ILE A 160 10.88 2.46 5.34
N GLY A 161 11.57 3.49 4.87
CA GLY A 161 13.01 3.47 4.66
C GLY A 161 13.84 4.05 5.80
N ASP A 162 13.23 4.53 6.90
CA ASP A 162 13.96 5.10 8.02
C ASP A 162 13.43 4.64 9.37
N GLN A 163 14.36 4.58 10.35
CA GLN A 163 14.07 4.08 11.69
C GLN A 163 13.21 5.04 12.50
N GLU A 164 13.37 6.35 12.32
CA GLU A 164 12.62 7.34 13.11
C GLU A 164 11.13 7.28 12.76
N THR A 165 10.78 7.17 11.48
CA THR A 165 9.38 6.98 11.06
C THR A 165 8.79 5.68 11.61
N ILE A 166 9.55 4.58 11.60
CA ILE A 166 9.09 3.29 12.16
C ILE A 166 8.80 3.45 13.66
N SER A 167 9.70 4.08 14.41
CA SER A 167 9.57 4.25 15.86
C SER A 167 8.52 5.28 16.25
N ASP A 168 8.55 6.47 15.62
CA ASP A 168 7.80 7.63 16.09
C ASP A 168 6.40 7.70 15.50
N VAL A 169 6.20 7.15 14.28
CA VAL A 169 4.91 7.16 13.60
C VAL A 169 4.14 5.87 13.79
N TYR A 170 4.83 4.72 13.70
CA TYR A 170 4.18 3.41 13.81
C TYR A 170 4.31 2.78 15.20
N HIS A 171 5.20 3.28 16.04
CA HIS A 171 5.51 2.74 17.38
C HIS A 171 5.94 1.26 17.33
N LEU A 172 6.68 0.90 16.29
CA LEU A 172 7.12 -0.47 16.03
C LEU A 172 8.55 -0.71 16.49
N ASP A 173 8.78 -1.89 17.05
CA ASP A 173 10.10 -2.48 17.24
C ASP A 173 10.49 -3.28 15.97
N ALA A 174 10.66 -2.56 14.86
CA ALA A 174 11.07 -3.05 13.57
C ALA A 174 12.11 -2.12 12.96
N THR A 175 12.76 -2.54 11.91
CA THR A 175 13.80 -1.79 11.20
C THR A 175 13.49 -1.69 9.70
N PRO A 176 14.11 -0.78 8.95
CA PRO A 176 13.99 -0.76 7.49
C PRO A 176 14.33 -2.11 6.82
N VAL A 177 15.25 -2.89 7.42
CA VAL A 177 15.62 -4.24 6.92
C VAL A 177 14.42 -5.20 6.98
N ASP A 178 13.54 -5.07 7.98
CA ASP A 178 12.35 -5.92 8.08
C ASP A 178 11.36 -5.64 6.93
N TYR A 179 11.25 -4.38 6.50
CA TYR A 179 10.45 -3.99 5.33
C TYR A 179 11.04 -4.53 4.03
N GLU A 180 12.36 -4.43 3.85
CA GLU A 180 13.04 -5.01 2.68
C GLU A 180 12.89 -6.53 2.65
N ALA A 181 13.00 -7.20 3.80
CA ALA A 181 12.83 -8.66 3.90
C ALA A 181 11.40 -9.12 3.52
N VAL A 182 10.39 -8.27 3.68
CA VAL A 182 9.03 -8.58 3.18
C VAL A 182 9.00 -8.53 1.65
N LEU A 183 9.63 -7.53 1.02
CA LEU A 183 9.72 -7.46 -0.46
C LEU A 183 10.42 -8.69 -1.03
N GLU A 184 11.56 -9.09 -0.45
CA GLU A 184 12.28 -10.30 -0.83
C GLU A 184 11.42 -11.55 -0.69
N ARG A 185 10.66 -11.65 0.40
CA ARG A 185 9.79 -12.79 0.68
C ARG A 185 8.65 -12.89 -0.32
N LEU A 186 8.01 -11.77 -0.66
CA LEU A 186 6.95 -11.73 -1.67
C LEU A 186 7.49 -12.12 -3.05
N ASP A 187 8.66 -11.60 -3.44
CA ASP A 187 9.32 -11.94 -4.71
C ASP A 187 9.64 -13.43 -4.78
N ARG A 188 10.23 -14.00 -3.74
CA ARG A 188 10.55 -15.43 -3.65
C ARG A 188 9.33 -16.35 -3.75
N HIS A 189 8.19 -15.92 -3.24
CA HIS A 189 6.90 -16.63 -3.36
C HIS A 189 6.16 -16.33 -4.66
N GLY A 190 6.69 -15.46 -5.53
CA GLY A 190 6.04 -15.05 -6.78
C GLY A 190 4.76 -14.24 -6.59
N ILE A 191 4.59 -13.62 -5.42
CA ILE A 191 3.40 -12.83 -5.10
C ILE A 191 3.58 -11.42 -5.63
N PRO A 192 2.63 -10.86 -6.40
CA PRO A 192 2.72 -9.49 -6.87
C PRO A 192 2.71 -8.48 -5.71
N ALA A 193 3.85 -7.83 -5.45
CA ALA A 193 3.92 -6.71 -4.52
C ALA A 193 3.37 -5.44 -5.16
N ILE A 194 2.61 -4.66 -4.39
CA ILE A 194 2.12 -3.31 -4.72
C ILE A 194 2.59 -2.37 -3.62
N PRO A 195 3.89 -2.03 -3.61
CA PRO A 195 4.45 -1.18 -2.58
C PRO A 195 3.88 0.23 -2.65
N HIS A 196 3.71 0.81 -1.47
CA HIS A 196 3.32 2.20 -1.28
C HIS A 196 4.47 2.96 -0.62
N ILE A 197 4.76 4.15 -1.09
CA ILE A 197 5.62 5.12 -0.40
C ILE A 197 4.75 6.32 -0.06
N VAL A 198 4.66 6.65 1.22
CA VAL A 198 3.90 7.81 1.70
C VAL A 198 4.86 9.00 1.81
N LEU A 199 4.68 9.99 0.94
CA LEU A 199 5.51 11.19 0.90
C LEU A 199 5.17 12.12 2.06
N GLY A 200 6.19 12.49 2.83
CA GLY A 200 6.04 13.28 4.05
C GLY A 200 5.59 12.46 5.26
N HIS A 201 5.83 11.16 5.27
CA HIS A 201 5.31 10.27 6.31
C HIS A 201 5.88 10.56 7.70
N HIS A 202 7.09 11.11 7.81
CA HIS A 202 7.65 11.55 9.08
C HIS A 202 7.17 12.96 9.43
N PHE A 203 5.92 13.08 9.91
CA PHE A 203 5.32 14.36 10.31
C PHE A 203 5.47 15.48 9.26
N GLY A 204 5.26 15.14 7.99
CA GLY A 204 5.35 16.06 6.86
C GLY A 204 6.74 16.22 6.25
N LYS A 205 7.75 15.52 6.77
CA LYS A 205 9.12 15.54 6.25
C LYS A 205 9.40 14.34 5.37
N MET A 206 10.18 14.57 4.32
CA MET A 206 10.76 13.54 3.48
C MET A 206 12.00 12.97 4.18
N ASN A 207 11.89 11.81 4.84
CA ASN A 207 12.95 11.24 5.67
C ASN A 207 13.51 9.92 5.12
N GLY A 208 12.67 8.95 4.84
CA GLY A 208 13.06 7.61 4.41
C GLY A 208 12.56 7.19 3.01
N GLU A 209 11.92 8.08 2.28
CA GLU A 209 11.24 7.76 1.02
C GLU A 209 12.22 7.31 -0.07
N TRP A 210 13.40 7.95 -0.18
CA TRP A 210 14.45 7.54 -1.14
C TRP A 210 15.02 6.16 -0.80
N THR A 211 15.25 5.88 0.49
CA THR A 211 15.68 4.55 0.93
C THR A 211 14.62 3.50 0.63
N ALA A 212 13.34 3.81 0.84
CA ALA A 212 12.23 2.92 0.48
C ALA A 212 12.21 2.64 -1.03
N LEU A 213 12.45 3.64 -1.86
CA LEU A 213 12.56 3.47 -3.31
C LEU A 213 13.73 2.56 -3.69
N ASP A 214 14.89 2.73 -3.04
CA ASP A 214 16.08 1.89 -3.28
C ASP A 214 15.86 0.42 -2.86
N MET A 215 15.07 0.17 -1.82
CA MET A 215 14.65 -1.19 -1.46
C MET A 215 13.74 -1.79 -2.56
N ILE A 216 12.75 -1.02 -3.03
CA ILE A 216 11.79 -1.46 -4.03
C ILE A 216 12.48 -1.75 -5.37
N LYS A 217 13.51 -0.99 -5.75
CA LYS A 217 14.32 -1.22 -6.97
C LYS A 217 14.94 -2.61 -7.03
N LYS A 218 15.27 -3.21 -5.89
CA LYS A 218 15.86 -4.57 -5.83
C LYS A 218 14.85 -5.65 -6.19
N TYR A 219 13.57 -5.37 -6.00
CA TYR A 219 12.43 -6.26 -6.26
C TYR A 219 11.38 -5.51 -7.09
N PRO A 220 11.65 -5.24 -8.40
CA PRO A 220 10.82 -4.35 -9.20
C PRO A 220 9.36 -4.80 -9.25
N PRO A 221 8.42 -3.99 -8.72
CA PRO A 221 7.02 -4.38 -8.65
C PRO A 221 6.31 -4.18 -9.99
N LYS A 222 5.14 -4.81 -10.15
CA LYS A 222 4.26 -4.53 -11.28
C LYS A 222 3.61 -3.14 -11.22
N THR A 223 3.60 -2.50 -10.06
CA THR A 223 3.03 -1.16 -9.84
C THR A 223 3.62 -0.57 -8.55
N LEU A 224 4.06 0.68 -8.61
CA LEU A 224 4.41 1.50 -7.44
C LEU A 224 3.30 2.50 -7.18
N VAL A 225 2.92 2.67 -5.91
CA VAL A 225 1.94 3.68 -5.50
C VAL A 225 2.63 4.74 -4.64
N LEU A 226 2.61 5.99 -5.08
CA LEU A 226 3.09 7.12 -4.32
C LEU A 226 1.89 7.82 -3.70
N VAL A 227 1.90 7.96 -2.37
CA VAL A 227 0.80 8.55 -1.59
C VAL A 227 1.30 9.83 -0.96
N ILE A 228 0.59 10.93 -1.13
CA ILE A 228 0.89 12.15 -0.38
C ILE A 228 0.16 12.06 0.97
N LEU A 229 0.89 12.26 2.08
CA LEU A 229 0.32 12.25 3.42
C LEU A 229 -0.91 13.16 3.50
N LEU A 230 -2.01 12.64 4.04
CA LEU A 230 -3.17 13.45 4.41
C LEU A 230 -3.22 13.60 5.93
N PRO A 231 -2.99 14.80 6.48
CA PRO A 231 -3.11 15.05 7.91
C PRO A 231 -4.56 14.92 8.39
N LEU A 232 -4.92 13.76 8.91
CA LEU A 232 -6.28 13.48 9.36
C LEU A 232 -6.60 14.21 10.67
N THR A 233 -7.79 14.80 10.75
CA THR A 233 -8.28 15.43 11.98
C THR A 233 -8.39 14.41 13.10
N GLY A 234 -7.88 14.76 14.29
CA GLY A 234 -7.89 13.90 15.48
C GLY A 234 -6.87 12.75 15.42
N THR A 235 -5.81 12.89 14.65
CA THR A 235 -4.60 12.06 14.69
C THR A 235 -3.41 12.88 15.17
N GLY A 236 -2.29 12.23 15.51
CA GLY A 236 -1.05 12.93 15.88
C GLY A 236 -0.48 13.79 14.75
N MET A 237 -0.89 13.55 13.52
CA MET A 237 -0.46 14.33 12.35
C MET A 237 -1.43 15.46 11.96
N GLN A 238 -2.45 15.73 12.77
CA GLN A 238 -3.37 16.84 12.47
C GLN A 238 -2.61 18.17 12.38
N GLY A 239 -2.74 18.87 11.25
CA GLY A 239 -2.13 20.17 11.03
C GLY A 239 -0.64 20.14 10.67
N VAL A 240 -0.09 18.97 10.39
CA VAL A 240 1.27 18.82 9.87
C VAL A 240 1.39 19.51 8.51
N VAL A 241 2.48 20.22 8.29
CA VAL A 241 2.81 20.84 6.99
C VAL A 241 3.38 19.77 6.07
N LEU A 242 2.81 19.66 4.88
CA LEU A 242 3.25 18.68 3.87
C LEU A 242 4.56 19.13 3.20
N PRO A 243 5.29 18.19 2.56
CA PRO A 243 6.39 18.56 1.67
C PRO A 243 5.92 19.53 0.58
N SER A 244 6.82 20.34 0.08
CA SER A 244 6.52 21.26 -1.03
C SER A 244 6.16 20.49 -2.31
N VAL A 245 5.47 21.17 -3.22
CA VAL A 245 5.13 20.58 -4.53
C VAL A 245 6.39 20.19 -5.30
N ASP A 246 7.46 20.99 -5.16
CA ASP A 246 8.75 20.73 -5.81
C ASP A 246 9.40 19.45 -5.25
N GLU A 247 9.47 19.29 -3.91
CA GLU A 247 9.98 18.06 -3.30
C GLU A 247 9.20 16.80 -3.71
N ILE A 248 7.87 16.93 -3.80
CA ILE A 248 7.00 15.85 -4.28
C ILE A 248 7.29 15.56 -5.74
N GLY A 249 7.42 16.58 -6.59
CA GLY A 249 7.75 16.47 -7.99
C GLY A 249 9.08 15.78 -8.22
N ASP A 250 10.13 16.24 -7.53
CA ASP A 250 11.49 15.65 -7.58
C ASP A 250 11.47 14.15 -7.23
N PHE A 251 10.63 13.77 -6.26
CA PHE A 251 10.49 12.35 -5.90
C PHE A 251 9.79 11.54 -6.99
N PHE A 252 8.75 12.06 -7.64
CA PHE A 252 8.10 11.40 -8.77
C PHE A 252 9.06 11.21 -9.95
N GLU A 253 9.87 12.23 -10.25
CA GLU A 253 10.91 12.15 -11.28
C GLU A 253 11.94 11.07 -10.93
N THR A 254 12.46 11.09 -9.71
CA THR A 254 13.41 10.09 -9.21
C THR A 254 12.81 8.67 -9.28
N ALA A 255 11.56 8.51 -8.89
CA ALA A 255 10.88 7.22 -8.98
C ALA A 255 10.74 6.73 -10.44
N ARG A 256 10.47 7.63 -11.40
CA ARG A 256 10.42 7.28 -12.82
C ARG A 256 11.79 6.86 -13.37
N LEU A 257 12.86 7.59 -12.99
CA LEU A 257 14.21 7.23 -13.37
C LEU A 257 14.63 5.87 -12.77
N ALA A 258 14.25 5.63 -11.51
CA ALA A 258 14.57 4.39 -10.81
C ALA A 258 13.81 3.16 -11.32
N LEU A 259 12.59 3.35 -11.80
CA LEU A 259 11.66 2.31 -12.25
C LEU A 259 11.06 2.67 -13.63
N PRO A 260 11.86 2.62 -14.70
CA PRO A 260 11.49 3.17 -16.02
C PRO A 260 10.26 2.50 -16.64
N THR A 261 10.05 1.21 -16.40
CA THR A 261 8.95 0.41 -16.99
C THR A 261 7.81 0.11 -16.03
N THR A 262 7.94 0.48 -14.75
CA THR A 262 6.91 0.23 -13.74
C THR A 262 5.84 1.32 -13.77
N PRO A 263 4.54 0.99 -13.85
CA PRO A 263 3.47 1.97 -13.63
C PRO A 263 3.58 2.61 -12.26
N ILE A 264 3.58 3.96 -12.24
CA ILE A 264 3.59 4.76 -11.01
C ILE A 264 2.23 5.42 -10.87
N LEU A 265 1.54 5.15 -9.78
CA LEU A 265 0.23 5.68 -9.48
C LEU A 265 0.32 6.73 -8.35
N LEU A 266 -0.42 7.82 -8.49
CA LEU A 266 -0.73 8.67 -7.35
C LEU A 266 -1.87 7.99 -6.58
N GLY A 267 -1.56 7.54 -5.36
CA GLY A 267 -2.50 6.85 -4.49
C GLY A 267 -3.51 7.80 -3.85
N CYS A 268 -4.57 7.21 -3.30
CA CYS A 268 -5.46 7.99 -2.44
C CYS A 268 -4.72 8.41 -1.16
N ALA A 269 -5.04 9.62 -0.69
CA ALA A 269 -4.44 10.19 0.51
C ALA A 269 -4.69 9.31 1.76
N ARG A 270 -3.70 9.27 2.66
CA ARG A 270 -3.74 8.59 3.97
C ARG A 270 -3.44 9.56 5.09
#